data_4daf0530c9fb0daf6c50dfa127394f74
#
_entry.id   4daf0530c9fb0daf6c50dfa127394f74
#
_cell.length_a   1.000
_cell.length_b   1.000
_cell.length_c   1.000
_cell.angle_alpha   90.00
_cell.angle_beta   90.00
_cell.angle_gamma   90.00
#
_symmetry.space_group_name_H-M   'P 1'
#
loop_
_entity.id
_entity.type
_entity.pdbx_description
1 polymer ?
#
loop_
_entity_poly.entity_id
_entity_poly.type
_entity_poly.pdbx_seq_one_letter_code
_entity_poly.pdbx_strand_id
1 'polypeptide(L)'
;MRYTLGGAVALCGLLLWTGSVSAHHALQAQFDTEKVLMLKGTLARVEWINPHAYFWFDVTDEKGAVKQWGAETVGPNALRQAGFLRGPASFRVGETYTFEGFAARDGGERIFTRAISFPDGRKVQIYFGDAAGNR
;
A
#
# COMPACT_ATOMS: atom_id res chain seq x y z
N MET A 1 20.41 -33.62 40.50
CA MET A 1 19.35 -32.89 39.80
C MET A 1 19.78 -32.63 38.36
N ARG A 2 19.20 -33.36 37.42
CA ARG A 2 19.50 -33.23 35.98
C ARG A 2 18.29 -32.54 35.36
N TYR A 3 18.36 -31.23 35.18
CA TYR A 3 17.34 -30.50 34.44
C TYR A 3 17.68 -30.58 32.93
N THR A 4 16.81 -31.21 32.19
CA THR A 4 16.96 -31.51 30.78
C THR A 4 16.83 -30.22 29.95
N LEU A 5 17.85 -29.95 29.13
CA LEU A 5 17.92 -28.82 28.15
C LEU A 5 16.79 -28.85 27.07
N GLY A 6 15.93 -29.86 27.09
CA GLY A 6 14.89 -30.06 26.09
C GLY A 6 13.68 -29.12 26.20
N GLY A 7 13.42 -28.51 27.34
CA GLY A 7 12.26 -27.66 27.56
C GLY A 7 12.40 -26.23 26.99
N ALA A 8 13.62 -25.71 26.95
CA ALA A 8 13.87 -24.32 26.50
C ALA A 8 13.80 -24.15 24.97
N VAL A 9 14.14 -25.19 24.21
CA VAL A 9 14.14 -25.15 22.73
C VAL A 9 12.71 -25.20 22.18
N ALA A 10 11.79 -25.90 22.85
CA ALA A 10 10.39 -26.00 22.42
C ALA A 10 9.62 -24.68 22.61
N LEU A 11 9.99 -23.87 23.60
CA LEU A 11 9.31 -22.59 23.89
C LEU A 11 9.75 -21.48 22.92
N CYS A 12 10.98 -21.49 22.43
CA CYS A 12 11.47 -20.52 21.43
C CYS A 12 10.90 -20.77 20.04
N GLY A 13 10.53 -22.00 19.70
CA GLY A 13 9.94 -22.33 18.38
C GLY A 13 8.52 -21.83 18.19
N LEU A 14 7.74 -21.66 19.27
CA LEU A 14 6.35 -21.19 19.18
C LEU A 14 6.22 -19.67 19.03
N LEU A 15 7.25 -18.88 19.31
CA LEU A 15 7.20 -17.41 19.25
C LEU A 15 7.49 -16.84 17.86
N LEU A 16 7.92 -17.67 16.90
CA LEU A 16 8.31 -17.20 15.55
C LEU A 16 7.18 -17.26 14.52
N TRP A 17 5.97 -17.73 14.88
CA TRP A 17 4.91 -17.97 13.88
C TRP A 17 3.74 -16.98 13.90
N THR A 18 3.84 -15.89 14.64
CA THR A 18 2.72 -14.95 14.81
C THR A 18 2.78 -13.69 13.93
N GLY A 19 3.75 -13.58 12.99
CA GLY A 19 4.00 -12.33 12.26
C GLY A 19 3.08 -12.03 11.06
N SER A 20 2.49 -13.04 10.41
CA SER A 20 1.84 -12.85 9.11
C SER A 20 0.34 -12.52 9.20
N VAL A 21 -0.35 -12.93 10.25
CA VAL A 21 -1.81 -12.77 10.39
C VAL A 21 -2.19 -11.33 10.75
N SER A 22 -1.31 -10.61 11.43
CA SER A 22 -1.60 -9.25 11.93
C SER A 22 -1.67 -8.18 10.83
N ALA A 23 -0.88 -8.32 9.76
CA ALA A 23 -0.82 -7.30 8.69
C ALA A 23 -2.09 -7.27 7.83
N HIS A 24 -2.70 -8.43 7.55
CA HIS A 24 -3.93 -8.51 6.75
C HIS A 24 -5.14 -7.96 7.48
N HIS A 25 -5.26 -8.22 8.77
CA HIS A 25 -6.31 -7.65 9.59
C HIS A 25 -6.20 -6.12 9.70
N ALA A 26 -4.99 -5.57 9.70
CA ALA A 26 -4.77 -4.13 9.74
C ALA A 26 -5.25 -3.42 8.46
N LEU A 27 -5.01 -4.00 7.28
CA LEU A 27 -5.49 -3.44 6.00
C LEU A 27 -7.02 -3.40 5.96
N GLN A 28 -7.67 -4.54 6.22
CA GLN A 28 -9.13 -4.67 6.19
C GLN A 28 -9.83 -3.84 7.29
N ALA A 29 -9.14 -3.52 8.38
CA ALA A 29 -9.67 -2.64 9.40
C ALA A 29 -9.77 -1.17 8.94
N GLN A 30 -8.86 -0.73 8.07
CA GLN A 30 -8.76 0.64 7.61
C GLN A 30 -9.36 0.86 6.23
N PHE A 31 -9.29 -0.15 5.35
CA PHE A 31 -9.72 -0.05 3.96
C PHE A 31 -10.78 -1.11 3.62
N ASP A 32 -11.73 -0.72 2.78
CA ASP A 32 -12.77 -1.61 2.28
C ASP A 32 -12.29 -2.33 1.02
N THR A 33 -11.87 -3.58 1.19
CA THR A 33 -11.33 -4.40 0.11
C THR A 33 -12.34 -4.78 -0.98
N GLU A 34 -13.63 -4.56 -0.73
CA GLU A 34 -14.70 -4.76 -1.72
C GLU A 34 -14.97 -3.49 -2.53
N LYS A 35 -14.55 -2.31 -2.01
CA LYS A 35 -14.76 -1.02 -2.67
C LYS A 35 -13.47 -0.51 -3.31
N VAL A 36 -13.30 -0.78 -4.60
CA VAL A 36 -12.17 -0.28 -5.39
C VAL A 36 -12.53 1.05 -6.04
N LEU A 37 -11.67 2.04 -5.83
CA LEU A 37 -11.72 3.34 -6.50
C LEU A 37 -10.63 3.44 -7.55
N MET A 38 -10.91 4.18 -8.61
CA MET A 38 -9.96 4.55 -9.65
C MET A 38 -9.94 6.09 -9.73
N LEU A 39 -8.86 6.68 -9.26
CA LEU A 39 -8.72 8.11 -9.09
C LEU A 39 -7.60 8.65 -9.98
N LYS A 40 -7.95 9.56 -10.89
CA LYS A 40 -7.00 10.26 -11.74
C LYS A 40 -6.70 11.63 -11.15
N GLY A 41 -5.43 11.95 -10.95
CA GLY A 41 -5.04 13.22 -10.37
C GLY A 41 -3.59 13.60 -10.63
N THR A 42 -3.27 14.84 -10.33
CA THR A 42 -1.93 15.41 -10.46
C THR A 42 -1.10 15.14 -9.21
N LEU A 43 0.03 14.49 -9.36
CA LEU A 43 0.93 14.17 -8.25
C LEU A 43 1.49 15.44 -7.60
N ALA A 44 1.25 15.63 -6.31
CA ALA A 44 1.72 16.76 -5.54
C ALA A 44 3.03 16.45 -4.78
N ARG A 45 3.15 15.27 -4.17
CA ARG A 45 4.36 14.82 -3.49
C ARG A 45 4.36 13.31 -3.25
N VAL A 46 5.55 12.75 -3.00
CA VAL A 46 5.74 11.36 -2.60
C VAL A 46 6.51 11.30 -1.30
N GLU A 47 5.99 10.58 -0.34
CA GLU A 47 6.64 10.32 0.96
C GLU A 47 7.11 8.86 1.00
N TRP A 48 8.43 8.68 1.00
CA TRP A 48 9.08 7.38 1.08
C TRP A 48 9.43 7.07 2.53
N ILE A 49 8.44 6.65 3.29
CA ILE A 49 8.60 6.32 4.72
C ILE A 49 8.24 4.85 4.97
N ASN A 50 8.76 4.29 6.07
CA ASN A 50 8.38 2.95 6.52
C ASN A 50 7.24 3.06 7.53
N PRO A 51 6.33 2.09 7.56
CA PRO A 51 6.28 0.86 6.76
C PRO A 51 5.65 1.03 5.38
N HIS A 52 5.03 2.18 5.07
CA HIS A 52 4.31 2.42 3.81
C HIS A 52 4.79 3.72 3.17
N ALA A 53 4.83 3.76 1.83
CA ALA A 53 5.00 5.00 1.08
C ALA A 53 3.63 5.62 0.78
N TYR A 54 3.59 6.94 0.62
CA TYR A 54 2.39 7.71 0.35
C TYR A 54 2.57 8.59 -0.86
N PHE A 55 1.58 8.59 -1.74
CA PHE A 55 1.47 9.49 -2.87
C PHE A 55 0.32 10.45 -2.63
N TRP A 56 0.62 11.74 -2.57
CA TRP A 56 -0.38 12.79 -2.43
C TRP A 56 -0.66 13.38 -3.79
N PHE A 57 -1.92 13.42 -4.19
CA PHE A 57 -2.32 13.90 -5.52
C PHE A 57 -3.65 14.64 -5.48
N ASP A 58 -3.79 15.60 -6.37
CA ASP A 58 -4.95 16.46 -6.47
C ASP A 58 -5.91 15.92 -7.52
N VAL A 59 -7.12 15.61 -7.09
CA VAL A 59 -8.22 15.14 -7.95
C VAL A 59 -9.20 16.29 -8.15
N THR A 60 -9.47 16.61 -9.40
CA THR A 60 -10.48 17.62 -9.78
C THR A 60 -11.79 16.90 -10.10
N ASP A 61 -12.88 17.28 -9.45
CA ASP A 61 -14.20 16.74 -9.73
C ASP A 61 -14.84 17.40 -10.99
N GLU A 62 -16.02 16.92 -11.37
CA GLU A 62 -16.76 17.41 -12.54
C GLU A 62 -17.16 18.89 -12.42
N LYS A 63 -17.21 19.43 -11.20
CA LYS A 63 -17.54 20.84 -10.92
C LYS A 63 -16.31 21.74 -10.86
N GLY A 64 -15.10 21.17 -11.05
CA GLY A 64 -13.84 21.89 -10.96
C GLY A 64 -13.29 22.05 -9.54
N ALA A 65 -13.93 21.46 -8.52
CA ALA A 65 -13.40 21.46 -7.18
C ALA A 65 -12.22 20.47 -7.04
N VAL A 66 -11.16 20.92 -6.40
CA VAL A 66 -9.95 20.12 -6.18
C VAL A 66 -9.94 19.56 -4.77
N LYS A 67 -9.73 18.25 -4.67
CA LYS A 67 -9.50 17.56 -3.40
C LYS A 67 -8.17 16.82 -3.43
N GLN A 68 -7.38 16.99 -2.37
CA GLN A 68 -6.16 16.21 -2.20
C GLN A 68 -6.47 14.83 -1.66
N TRP A 69 -5.98 13.80 -2.35
CA TRP A 69 -6.08 12.40 -1.97
C TRP A 69 -4.74 11.85 -1.54
N GLY A 70 -4.77 10.92 -0.60
CA GLY A 70 -3.62 10.13 -0.18
C GLY A 70 -3.71 8.69 -0.69
N ALA A 71 -2.76 8.29 -1.51
CA ALA A 71 -2.60 6.92 -1.95
C ALA A 71 -1.52 6.24 -1.09
N GLU A 72 -1.94 5.49 -0.08
CA GLU A 72 -1.05 4.63 0.70
C GLU A 72 -0.66 3.41 -0.13
N THR A 73 0.61 3.01 -0.06
CA THR A 73 1.13 1.87 -0.83
C THR A 73 1.90 0.91 0.06
N VAL A 74 2.48 -0.11 -0.54
CA VAL A 74 3.51 -0.94 0.09
C VAL A 74 4.73 -0.11 0.48
N GLY A 75 5.59 -0.67 1.32
CA GLY A 75 6.77 0.05 1.82
C GLY A 75 7.82 0.32 0.73
N PRO A 76 8.77 1.23 1.02
CA PRO A 76 9.82 1.63 0.07
C PRO A 76 10.65 0.49 -0.49
N ASN A 77 10.89 -0.56 0.30
CA ASN A 77 11.64 -1.74 -0.18
C ASN A 77 10.86 -2.53 -1.24
N ALA A 78 9.56 -2.74 -1.03
CA ALA A 78 8.71 -3.42 -2.00
C ALA A 78 8.56 -2.60 -3.29
N LEU A 79 8.44 -1.29 -3.19
CA LEU A 79 8.44 -0.41 -4.36
C LEU A 79 9.75 -0.49 -5.16
N ARG A 80 10.91 -0.55 -4.48
CA ARG A 80 12.20 -0.74 -5.16
C ARG A 80 12.30 -2.09 -5.86
N GLN A 81 11.80 -3.16 -5.25
CA GLN A 81 11.74 -4.48 -5.87
C GLN A 81 10.83 -4.49 -7.10
N ALA A 82 9.77 -3.68 -7.11
CA ALA A 82 8.92 -3.44 -8.27
C ALA A 82 9.54 -2.50 -9.32
N GLY A 83 10.78 -2.06 -9.11
CA GLY A 83 11.53 -1.22 -10.06
C GLY A 83 11.37 0.28 -9.86
N PHE A 84 10.75 0.73 -8.75
CA PHE A 84 10.57 2.16 -8.49
C PHE A 84 11.68 2.71 -7.60
N LEU A 85 12.22 3.84 -8.02
CA LEU A 85 13.25 4.59 -7.30
C LEU A 85 12.68 5.90 -6.76
N ARG A 86 13.33 6.44 -5.72
CA ARG A 86 13.01 7.78 -5.24
C ARG A 86 13.35 8.81 -6.32
N GLY A 87 12.49 9.84 -6.42
CA GLY A 87 12.72 10.97 -7.29
C GLY A 87 12.09 10.87 -8.68
N PRO A 88 12.42 11.80 -9.56
CA PRO A 88 11.72 12.02 -10.82
C PRO A 88 11.94 10.93 -11.87
N ALA A 89 12.88 10.02 -11.66
CA ALA A 89 13.10 8.87 -12.54
C ALA A 89 11.89 7.91 -12.54
N SER A 90 11.19 7.80 -11.40
CA SER A 90 9.99 6.92 -11.29
C SER A 90 8.71 7.73 -11.21
N PHE A 91 8.69 8.82 -10.41
CA PHE A 91 7.50 9.62 -10.20
C PHE A 91 7.83 11.11 -10.28
N ARG A 92 7.12 11.84 -11.11
CA ARG A 92 7.30 13.27 -11.31
C ARG A 92 6.14 14.05 -10.73
N VAL A 93 6.44 14.93 -9.79
CA VAL A 93 5.48 15.91 -9.27
C VAL A 93 4.98 16.79 -10.43
N GLY A 94 3.68 17.06 -10.45
CA GLY A 94 3.03 17.82 -11.54
C GLY A 94 2.54 16.97 -12.70
N GLU A 95 2.93 15.70 -12.81
CA GLU A 95 2.36 14.79 -13.82
C GLU A 95 1.09 14.11 -13.30
N THR A 96 0.26 13.66 -14.24
CA THR A 96 -1.02 13.02 -13.95
C THR A 96 -0.89 11.50 -13.94
N TYR A 97 -1.32 10.90 -12.85
CA TYR A 97 -1.36 9.44 -12.65
C TYR A 97 -2.79 9.00 -12.37
N THR A 98 -3.07 7.72 -12.58
CA THR A 98 -4.29 7.09 -12.09
C THR A 98 -3.92 6.06 -11.03
N PHE A 99 -4.46 6.25 -9.83
CA PHE A 99 -4.30 5.35 -8.69
C PHE A 99 -5.55 4.48 -8.56
N GLU A 100 -5.36 3.18 -8.58
CA GLU A 100 -6.42 2.20 -8.32
C GLU A 100 -6.18 1.58 -6.94
N GLY A 101 -7.19 1.58 -6.08
CA GLY A 101 -7.02 1.07 -4.73
C GLY A 101 -8.31 0.94 -3.93
N PHE A 102 -8.18 0.38 -2.73
CA PHE A 102 -9.28 0.19 -1.80
C PHE A 102 -9.62 1.49 -1.09
N ALA A 103 -10.91 1.83 -1.01
CA ALA A 103 -11.39 3.02 -0.33
C ALA A 103 -11.18 2.95 1.18
N ALA A 104 -10.86 4.06 1.82
CA ALA A 104 -10.86 4.15 3.29
C ALA A 104 -12.27 3.92 3.85
N ARG A 105 -12.37 3.11 4.93
CA ARG A 105 -13.66 2.79 5.57
C ARG A 105 -14.30 3.99 6.26
N ASP A 106 -13.51 4.95 6.70
CA ASP A 106 -13.97 6.18 7.35
C ASP A 106 -14.53 7.21 6.36
N GLY A 107 -14.48 6.93 5.04
CA GLY A 107 -14.96 7.83 3.99
C GLY A 107 -13.99 8.99 3.71
N GLY A 108 -12.80 9.01 4.31
CA GLY A 108 -11.77 10.02 4.03
C GLY A 108 -11.17 9.88 2.63
N GLU A 109 -10.51 10.96 2.18
CA GLU A 109 -9.84 11.02 0.87
C GLU A 109 -8.54 10.21 0.88
N ARG A 110 -8.65 8.90 1.11
CA ARG A 110 -7.52 7.94 1.14
C ARG A 110 -7.89 6.63 0.45
N ILE A 111 -6.89 6.06 -0.20
CA ILE A 111 -6.96 4.70 -0.74
C ILE A 111 -5.72 3.90 -0.34
N PHE A 112 -5.84 2.58 -0.25
CA PHE A 112 -4.69 1.68 -0.28
C PHE A 112 -4.49 1.20 -1.71
N THR A 113 -3.36 1.56 -2.30
CA THR A 113 -3.11 1.45 -3.73
C THR A 113 -2.77 0.02 -4.15
N ARG A 114 -3.47 -0.48 -5.16
CA ARG A 114 -3.22 -1.76 -5.82
C ARG A 114 -2.38 -1.61 -7.07
N ALA A 115 -2.70 -0.59 -7.89
CA ALA A 115 -2.04 -0.36 -9.15
C ALA A 115 -1.93 1.14 -9.45
N ILE A 116 -0.92 1.50 -10.22
CA ILE A 116 -0.68 2.85 -10.69
C ILE A 116 -0.58 2.83 -12.21
N SER A 117 -1.37 3.68 -12.89
CA SER A 117 -1.23 3.95 -14.32
C SER A 117 -0.46 5.25 -14.50
N PHE A 118 0.55 5.20 -15.36
CA PHE A 118 1.47 6.28 -15.66
C PHE A 118 0.98 7.14 -16.83
N PRO A 119 1.51 8.37 -17.00
CA PRO A 119 1.16 9.24 -18.12
C PRO A 119 1.42 8.61 -19.50
N ASP A 120 2.39 7.70 -19.60
CA ASP A 120 2.74 6.96 -20.82
C ASP A 120 1.78 5.79 -21.14
N GLY A 121 0.74 5.57 -20.32
CA GLY A 121 -0.23 4.50 -20.47
C GLY A 121 0.17 3.17 -19.82
N ARG A 122 1.40 3.05 -19.30
CA ARG A 122 1.87 1.87 -18.58
C ARG A 122 1.12 1.73 -17.26
N LYS A 123 0.61 0.53 -16.96
CA LYS A 123 -0.01 0.19 -15.66
C LYS A 123 0.86 -0.80 -14.91
N VAL A 124 1.16 -0.52 -13.64
CA VAL A 124 1.95 -1.36 -12.77
C VAL A 124 1.13 -1.75 -11.56
N GLN A 125 1.02 -3.07 -11.33
CA GLN A 125 0.43 -3.64 -10.12
C GLN A 125 1.49 -3.61 -9.03
N ILE A 126 1.17 -3.04 -7.85
CA ILE A 126 2.09 -2.92 -6.72
C ILE A 126 1.63 -3.68 -5.48
N TYR A 127 0.34 -4.04 -5.41
CA TYR A 127 -0.21 -4.90 -4.39
C TYR A 127 -1.06 -5.96 -5.05
N PHE A 128 -0.71 -7.22 -4.82
CA PHE A 128 -1.38 -8.36 -5.45
C PHE A 128 -2.51 -8.93 -4.59
N GLY A 129 -2.67 -8.45 -3.36
CA GLY A 129 -3.50 -9.10 -2.37
C GLY A 129 -2.93 -10.48 -2.04
N ASP A 130 -3.49 -11.17 -1.06
CA ASP A 130 -3.23 -12.60 -0.94
C ASP A 130 -4.06 -13.34 -1.98
N ALA A 131 -3.42 -13.74 -3.06
CA ALA A 131 -3.94 -14.81 -3.89
C ALA A 131 -4.08 -16.13 -3.09
N ALA A 132 -3.55 -16.18 -1.87
CA ALA A 132 -3.57 -17.32 -0.96
C ALA A 132 -4.67 -17.25 0.12
N GLY A 133 -5.39 -16.14 0.26
CA GLY A 133 -6.40 -15.94 1.31
C GLY A 133 -7.78 -16.50 1.00
N ASN A 134 -7.97 -17.16 -0.13
CA ASN A 134 -9.25 -17.71 -0.50
C ASN A 134 -9.13 -19.15 -0.97
N ARG A 135 -8.82 -20.04 -0.03
CA ARG A 135 -9.18 -21.45 -0.13
C ARG A 135 -9.44 -22.03 1.26
#